data_d9b7883b402ca069af579653a2b1de52
#
_entry.id   d9b7883b402ca069af579653a2b1de52
#
_cell.length_a   1.000
_cell.length_b   1.000
_cell.length_c   1.000
_cell.angle_alpha   90.00
_cell.angle_beta   90.00
_cell.angle_gamma   90.00
#
_symmetry.space_group_name_H-M   'P 1'
#
loop_
_entity.id
_entity.type
_entity.pdbx_description
1 polymer ?
#
loop_
_entity_poly.entity_id
_entity_poly.type
_entity_poly.pdbx_seq_one_letter_code
_entity_poly.pdbx_strand_id
1 'polypeptide(L)'
;MAPCRERVRVSDSKAWWNRAAREDARWYIATASEPFFERGRRDTDELVAFCGLQPSKDKTLLEIGAGAGRMTHRFAELYGRVLALDVSEEMLLLGRGNLAGVDNVEWVLGSGADLEVIPDRSVDDVFSYITLQHIPNTTAVLRYLEEAGRVLRPGGLGALQVRHPGPLARSVDLAGHLAHAAQGRRVWSPAWRGTRIPARRLRQAASRSAARIELRPRGRRHLWVLLWC
;
A
#
# COMPACT_ATOMS: atom_id res chain seq x y z
N MET A 1 -9.03 -29.26 -19.41
CA MET A 1 -8.14 -28.11 -19.68
C MET A 1 -8.62 -26.93 -18.83
N ALA A 2 -7.86 -26.56 -17.81
CA ALA A 2 -8.14 -25.35 -17.03
C ALA A 2 -7.81 -24.12 -17.91
N PRO A 3 -8.65 -23.06 -17.93
CA PRO A 3 -8.37 -21.89 -18.73
C PRO A 3 -7.08 -21.25 -18.24
N CYS A 4 -6.18 -20.98 -19.18
CA CYS A 4 -4.96 -20.22 -18.97
C CYS A 4 -5.34 -18.90 -18.28
N ARG A 5 -4.96 -18.72 -16.99
CA ARG A 5 -5.16 -17.46 -16.28
C ARG A 5 -4.29 -16.42 -16.98
N GLU A 6 -4.94 -15.59 -17.78
CA GLU A 6 -4.33 -14.43 -18.40
C GLU A 6 -3.53 -13.66 -17.35
N ARG A 7 -2.23 -13.50 -17.57
CA ARG A 7 -1.37 -12.74 -16.64
C ARG A 7 -1.76 -11.27 -16.74
N VAL A 8 -2.52 -10.80 -15.76
CA VAL A 8 -2.88 -9.39 -15.67
C VAL A 8 -1.59 -8.57 -15.60
N ARG A 9 -1.44 -7.66 -16.55
CA ARG A 9 -0.25 -6.80 -16.65
C ARG A 9 -0.34 -5.67 -15.62
N VAL A 10 0.80 -5.16 -15.18
CA VAL A 10 0.87 -3.99 -14.29
C VAL A 10 0.21 -2.77 -14.94
N SER A 11 0.33 -2.63 -16.27
CA SER A 11 -0.37 -1.60 -17.08
C SER A 11 -1.88 -1.56 -16.86
N ASP A 12 -2.50 -2.72 -16.65
CA ASP A 12 -3.95 -2.82 -16.45
C ASP A 12 -4.36 -2.28 -15.07
N SER A 13 -3.51 -2.45 -14.06
CA SER A 13 -3.70 -1.86 -12.72
C SER A 13 -3.60 -0.34 -12.75
N LYS A 14 -2.59 0.22 -13.45
CA LYS A 14 -2.43 1.67 -13.64
C LYS A 14 -3.67 2.27 -14.31
N ALA A 15 -4.10 1.68 -15.42
CA ALA A 15 -5.28 2.14 -16.16
C ALA A 15 -6.56 2.08 -15.30
N TRP A 16 -6.70 1.04 -14.47
CA TRP A 16 -7.83 0.88 -13.58
C TRP A 16 -7.85 1.96 -12.49
N TRP A 17 -6.72 2.23 -11.83
CA TRP A 17 -6.63 3.23 -10.76
C TRP A 17 -6.75 4.66 -11.29
N ASN A 18 -6.22 4.96 -12.49
CA ASN A 18 -6.46 6.24 -13.16
C ASN A 18 -7.95 6.46 -13.46
N ARG A 19 -8.68 5.42 -13.87
CA ARG A 19 -10.13 5.51 -14.07
C ARG A 19 -10.86 5.73 -12.75
N ALA A 20 -10.53 4.96 -11.71
CA ALA A 20 -11.12 5.10 -10.38
C ALA A 20 -10.92 6.51 -9.82
N ALA A 21 -9.74 7.11 -10.03
CA ALA A 21 -9.45 8.48 -9.63
C ALA A 21 -10.36 9.50 -10.33
N ARG A 22 -10.60 9.36 -11.64
CA ARG A 22 -11.47 10.23 -12.42
C ARG A 22 -12.94 10.05 -12.10
N GLU A 23 -13.38 8.81 -11.80
CA GLU A 23 -14.79 8.54 -11.46
C GLU A 23 -15.14 9.07 -10.06
N ASP A 24 -14.46 8.63 -9.04
CA ASP A 24 -14.54 9.12 -7.65
C ASP A 24 -13.45 8.46 -6.77
N ALA A 25 -12.30 9.12 -6.65
CA ALA A 25 -11.20 8.62 -5.85
C ALA A 25 -11.60 8.33 -4.39
N ARG A 26 -12.40 9.21 -3.77
CA ARG A 26 -12.80 9.10 -2.37
C ARG A 26 -13.65 7.86 -2.13
N TRP A 27 -14.53 7.54 -3.05
CA TRP A 27 -15.39 6.37 -2.96
C TRP A 27 -14.63 5.03 -3.01
N TYR A 28 -13.51 4.98 -3.76
CA TYR A 28 -12.67 3.79 -3.84
C TYR A 28 -11.69 3.62 -2.68
N ILE A 29 -11.23 4.72 -2.08
CA ILE A 29 -10.19 4.72 -1.04
C ILE A 29 -10.70 5.02 0.39
N ALA A 30 -11.93 5.50 0.54
CA ALA A 30 -12.56 5.78 1.83
C ALA A 30 -14.01 5.30 1.87
N THR A 31 -14.54 5.03 3.05
CA THR A 31 -15.99 4.83 3.22
C THR A 31 -16.67 6.18 3.41
N ALA A 32 -17.83 6.37 2.79
CA ALA A 32 -18.55 7.65 2.74
C ALA A 32 -19.01 8.22 4.09
N SER A 33 -18.84 7.48 5.20
CA SER A 33 -19.40 7.84 6.51
C SER A 33 -18.54 8.76 7.37
N GLU A 34 -17.29 9.04 6.97
CA GLU A 34 -16.36 9.88 7.75
C GLU A 34 -15.60 10.84 6.85
N PRO A 35 -15.23 12.04 7.38
CA PRO A 35 -14.36 12.96 6.68
C PRO A 35 -13.03 12.29 6.27
N PHE A 36 -12.63 12.50 5.04
CA PHE A 36 -11.53 11.80 4.37
C PHE A 36 -10.20 11.87 5.16
N PHE A 37 -9.84 13.05 5.62
CA PHE A 37 -8.59 13.27 6.35
C PHE A 37 -8.67 12.87 7.82
N GLU A 38 -9.82 13.02 8.48
CA GLU A 38 -10.00 12.57 9.87
C GLU A 38 -9.84 11.06 9.97
N ARG A 39 -10.43 10.33 9.03
CA ARG A 39 -10.21 8.90 8.92
C ARG A 39 -8.75 8.57 8.62
N GLY A 40 -8.11 9.31 7.70
CA GLY A 40 -6.70 9.16 7.40
C GLY A 40 -5.81 9.31 8.62
N ARG A 41 -6.07 10.34 9.43
CA ARG A 41 -5.36 10.60 10.69
C ARG A 41 -5.50 9.43 11.67
N ARG A 42 -6.73 9.02 11.94
CA ARG A 42 -7.01 7.91 12.86
C ARG A 42 -6.34 6.61 12.39
N ASP A 43 -6.54 6.22 11.13
CA ASP A 43 -5.94 5.01 10.57
C ASP A 43 -4.41 5.06 10.65
N THR A 44 -3.80 6.23 10.39
CA THR A 44 -2.35 6.43 10.49
C THR A 44 -1.85 6.25 11.91
N ASP A 45 -2.45 6.95 12.89
CA ASP A 45 -2.03 6.89 14.29
C ASP A 45 -2.14 5.47 14.86
N GLU A 46 -3.26 4.77 14.57
CA GLU A 46 -3.45 3.37 14.96
C GLU A 46 -2.41 2.44 14.33
N LEU A 47 -2.10 2.62 13.05
CA LEU A 47 -1.20 1.71 12.33
C LEU A 47 0.26 2.00 12.63
N VAL A 48 0.64 3.24 12.84
CA VAL A 48 1.97 3.64 13.34
C VAL A 48 2.25 2.92 14.67
N ALA A 49 1.31 3.01 15.63
CA ALA A 49 1.43 2.34 16.91
C ALA A 49 1.45 0.80 16.77
N PHE A 50 0.53 0.24 15.96
CA PHE A 50 0.43 -1.21 15.74
C PHE A 50 1.70 -1.80 15.10
N CYS A 51 2.30 -1.11 14.12
CA CYS A 51 3.49 -1.56 13.43
C CYS A 51 4.77 -1.30 14.24
N GLY A 52 4.75 -0.38 15.21
CA GLY A 52 5.89 0.02 16.00
C GLY A 52 6.80 1.02 15.29
N LEU A 53 6.26 1.77 14.32
CA LEU A 53 6.96 2.89 13.69
C LEU A 53 7.26 3.98 14.73
N GLN A 54 8.40 4.63 14.58
CA GLN A 54 8.84 5.72 15.47
C GLN A 54 9.08 6.99 14.62
N PRO A 55 8.00 7.72 14.26
CA PRO A 55 8.11 8.92 13.46
C PRO A 55 8.96 10.00 14.13
N SER A 56 9.70 10.77 13.33
CA SER A 56 10.44 11.94 13.77
C SER A 56 10.57 12.94 12.61
N LYS A 57 10.74 14.23 12.93
CA LYS A 57 11.00 15.28 11.94
C LYS A 57 12.36 15.15 11.25
N ASP A 58 13.26 14.32 11.78
CA ASP A 58 14.55 14.02 11.16
C ASP A 58 14.48 12.85 10.18
N LYS A 59 13.33 12.16 10.10
CA LYS A 59 13.13 10.96 9.29
C LYS A 59 12.42 11.23 7.97
N THR A 60 12.75 10.39 6.99
CA THR A 60 12.07 10.26 5.70
C THR A 60 11.22 9.00 5.68
N LEU A 61 9.93 9.14 5.36
CA LEU A 61 9.01 8.03 5.10
C LEU A 61 8.82 7.84 3.60
N LEU A 62 8.81 6.59 3.14
CA LEU A 62 8.24 6.18 1.85
C LEU A 62 6.85 5.58 2.08
N GLU A 63 5.81 6.24 1.58
CA GLU A 63 4.45 5.71 1.53
C GLU A 63 4.18 5.10 0.16
N ILE A 64 3.95 3.77 0.10
CA ILE A 64 3.62 3.05 -1.14
C ILE A 64 2.11 2.94 -1.29
N GLY A 65 1.57 3.54 -2.34
CA GLY A 65 0.15 3.63 -2.62
C GLY A 65 -0.52 4.79 -1.88
N ALA A 66 0.07 5.97 -1.99
CA ALA A 66 -0.41 7.18 -1.33
C ALA A 66 -1.80 7.62 -1.80
N GLY A 67 -2.19 7.25 -3.03
CA GLY A 67 -3.47 7.61 -3.61
C GLY A 67 -3.67 9.13 -3.63
N ALA A 68 -4.85 9.58 -3.21
CA ALA A 68 -5.19 11.00 -3.11
C ALA A 68 -4.71 11.67 -1.80
N GLY A 69 -3.75 11.07 -1.09
CA GLY A 69 -3.10 11.69 0.06
C GLY A 69 -3.80 11.50 1.41
N ARG A 70 -4.70 10.50 1.54
CA ARG A 70 -5.52 10.30 2.74
C ARG A 70 -4.69 10.13 4.02
N MET A 71 -3.67 9.29 3.99
CA MET A 71 -2.76 9.06 5.11
C MET A 71 -1.51 9.94 5.02
N THR A 72 -1.09 10.29 3.81
CA THR A 72 0.03 11.19 3.52
C THR A 72 -0.07 12.48 4.31
N HIS A 73 -1.28 13.06 4.43
CA HIS A 73 -1.53 14.26 5.22
C HIS A 73 -1.04 14.10 6.67
N ARG A 74 -1.40 13.01 7.33
CA ARG A 74 -0.94 12.76 8.70
C ARG A 74 0.54 12.40 8.77
N PHE A 75 1.06 11.64 7.81
CA PHE A 75 2.48 11.36 7.74
C PHE A 75 3.33 12.62 7.57
N ALA A 76 2.87 13.61 6.81
CA ALA A 76 3.56 14.90 6.67
C ALA A 76 3.64 15.68 8.00
N GLU A 77 2.66 15.50 8.90
CA GLU A 77 2.72 16.07 10.25
C GLU A 77 3.72 15.31 11.16
N LEU A 78 3.96 14.03 10.91
CA LEU A 78 4.77 13.15 11.76
C LEU A 78 6.24 13.07 11.33
N TYR A 79 6.51 13.15 10.02
CA TYR A 79 7.85 13.01 9.43
C TYR A 79 8.37 14.34 8.89
N GLY A 80 9.70 14.46 8.75
CA GLY A 80 10.32 15.64 8.12
C GLY A 80 10.18 15.64 6.61
N ARG A 81 10.14 14.44 5.98
CA ARG A 81 9.91 14.25 4.54
C ARG A 81 9.07 13.02 4.29
N VAL A 82 8.14 13.11 3.34
CA VAL A 82 7.32 11.99 2.88
C VAL A 82 7.47 11.83 1.37
N LEU A 83 7.93 10.67 0.93
CA LEU A 83 7.89 10.26 -0.47
C LEU A 83 6.56 9.52 -0.69
N ALA A 84 5.59 10.20 -1.32
CA ALA A 84 4.25 9.69 -1.57
C ALA A 84 4.21 9.02 -2.95
N LEU A 85 4.39 7.69 -3.00
CA LEU A 85 4.47 6.93 -4.24
C LEU A 85 3.13 6.30 -4.59
N ASP A 86 2.69 6.48 -5.83
CA ASP A 86 1.54 5.77 -6.41
C ASP A 86 1.78 5.42 -7.88
N VAL A 87 1.09 4.40 -8.40
CA VAL A 87 1.13 3.99 -9.81
C VAL A 87 0.22 4.85 -10.69
N SER A 88 -0.76 5.53 -10.08
CA SER A 88 -1.76 6.35 -10.74
C SER A 88 -1.37 7.82 -10.72
N GLU A 89 -1.09 8.37 -11.89
CA GLU A 89 -0.81 9.80 -12.08
C GLU A 89 -2.00 10.67 -11.65
N GLU A 90 -3.22 10.23 -11.93
CA GLU A 90 -4.45 10.91 -11.55
C GLU A 90 -4.63 10.96 -10.02
N MET A 91 -4.29 9.88 -9.31
CA MET A 91 -4.30 9.86 -7.85
C MET A 91 -3.27 10.86 -7.28
N LEU A 92 -2.06 10.90 -7.86
CA LEU A 92 -1.02 11.84 -7.44
C LEU A 92 -1.42 13.30 -7.69
N LEU A 93 -2.10 13.59 -8.81
CA LEU A 93 -2.63 14.94 -9.08
C LEU A 93 -3.68 15.34 -8.05
N LEU A 94 -4.60 14.45 -7.70
CA LEU A 94 -5.58 14.69 -6.63
C LEU A 94 -4.90 14.90 -5.29
N GLY A 95 -3.88 14.08 -4.96
CA GLY A 95 -3.11 14.20 -3.72
C GLY A 95 -2.41 15.54 -3.59
N ARG A 96 -1.75 16.01 -4.66
CA ARG A 96 -1.13 17.35 -4.72
C ARG A 96 -2.14 18.46 -4.48
N GLY A 97 -3.31 18.37 -5.10
CA GLY A 97 -4.39 19.34 -4.91
C GLY A 97 -4.94 19.30 -3.48
N ASN A 98 -5.15 18.11 -2.92
CA ASN A 98 -5.67 17.92 -1.57
C ASN A 98 -4.70 18.41 -0.48
N LEU A 99 -3.39 18.34 -0.72
CA LEU A 99 -2.32 18.75 0.21
C LEU A 99 -1.59 20.01 -0.30
N ALA A 100 -2.28 20.88 -1.03
CA ALA A 100 -1.72 22.15 -1.46
C ALA A 100 -1.24 22.96 -0.23
N GLY A 101 0.04 23.38 -0.25
CA GLY A 101 0.68 24.09 0.88
C GLY A 101 1.33 23.18 1.93
N VAL A 102 1.43 21.87 1.68
CA VAL A 102 2.22 20.94 2.50
C VAL A 102 3.55 20.69 1.78
N ASP A 103 4.61 21.33 2.24
CA ASP A 103 5.88 21.45 1.50
C ASP A 103 6.81 20.24 1.65
N ASN A 104 6.58 19.37 2.64
CA ASN A 104 7.44 18.23 2.94
C ASN A 104 6.96 16.91 2.31
N VAL A 105 6.05 16.96 1.33
CA VAL A 105 5.57 15.81 0.56
C VAL A 105 6.08 15.86 -0.87
N GLU A 106 6.82 14.83 -1.26
CA GLU A 106 7.25 14.60 -2.64
C GLU A 106 6.40 13.51 -3.28
N TRP A 107 5.70 13.84 -4.36
CA TRP A 107 4.82 12.94 -5.07
C TRP A 107 5.58 12.21 -6.17
N VAL A 108 5.66 10.88 -6.05
CA VAL A 108 6.49 10.01 -6.90
C VAL A 108 5.63 9.08 -7.73
N LEU A 109 5.77 9.12 -9.05
CA LEU A 109 5.11 8.16 -9.95
C LEU A 109 5.91 6.86 -9.98
N GLY A 110 5.30 5.78 -9.46
CA GLY A 110 5.90 4.45 -9.43
C GLY A 110 5.57 3.61 -10.67
N SER A 111 6.39 2.59 -10.90
CA SER A 111 6.18 1.60 -11.99
C SER A 111 4.97 0.70 -11.75
N GLY A 112 4.58 0.48 -10.48
CA GLY A 112 3.58 -0.53 -10.07
C GLY A 112 4.16 -1.94 -9.92
N ALA A 113 5.46 -2.13 -10.13
CA ALA A 113 6.16 -3.41 -10.06
C ALA A 113 7.31 -3.45 -9.04
N ASP A 114 7.94 -2.32 -8.77
CA ASP A 114 9.15 -2.17 -7.97
C ASP A 114 9.29 -0.75 -7.39
N LEU A 115 10.46 -0.48 -6.76
CA LEU A 115 10.87 0.81 -6.21
C LEU A 115 12.16 1.34 -6.86
N GLU A 116 12.43 1.02 -8.13
CA GLU A 116 13.66 1.44 -8.83
C GLU A 116 13.88 2.97 -8.81
N VAL A 117 12.80 3.74 -8.77
CA VAL A 117 12.84 5.21 -8.68
C VAL A 117 13.34 5.72 -7.32
N ILE A 118 13.40 4.86 -6.30
CA ILE A 118 13.86 5.20 -4.95
C ILE A 118 15.28 4.67 -4.75
N PRO A 119 16.25 5.54 -4.38
CA PRO A 119 17.63 5.12 -4.17
C PRO A 119 17.80 4.13 -3.00
N ASP A 120 18.88 3.35 -3.02
CA ASP A 120 19.27 2.48 -1.93
C ASP A 120 19.50 3.28 -0.64
N ARG A 121 19.05 2.71 0.49
CA ARG A 121 19.29 3.27 1.84
C ARG A 121 18.97 4.77 1.95
N SER A 122 17.86 5.19 1.34
CA SER A 122 17.48 6.61 1.24
C SER A 122 16.35 7.02 2.18
N VAL A 123 15.62 6.04 2.76
CA VAL A 123 14.47 6.28 3.64
C VAL A 123 14.64 5.59 4.99
N ASP A 124 14.05 6.16 6.03
CA ASP A 124 14.12 5.62 7.40
C ASP A 124 12.99 4.65 7.68
N ASP A 125 11.81 4.91 7.12
CA ASP A 125 10.66 4.04 7.26
C ASP A 125 9.97 3.83 5.90
N VAL A 126 9.39 2.62 5.68
CA VAL A 126 8.55 2.30 4.51
C VAL A 126 7.18 1.85 5.01
N PHE A 127 6.14 2.42 4.45
CA PHE A 127 4.77 2.08 4.83
C PHE A 127 3.90 1.78 3.61
N SER A 128 3.03 0.76 3.71
CA SER A 128 2.02 0.46 2.69
C SER A 128 0.77 -0.14 3.32
N TYR A 129 -0.38 0.49 3.10
CA TYR A 129 -1.67 0.01 3.61
C TYR A 129 -2.75 0.01 2.52
N ILE A 130 -3.47 -1.11 2.40
CA ILE A 130 -4.55 -1.32 1.40
C ILE A 130 -4.08 -1.09 -0.05
N THR A 131 -2.79 -1.33 -0.33
CA THR A 131 -2.19 -1.15 -1.66
C THR A 131 -1.73 -2.48 -2.25
N LEU A 132 -0.77 -3.16 -1.62
CA LEU A 132 -0.22 -4.41 -2.13
C LEU A 132 -1.27 -5.52 -2.25
N GLN A 133 -2.32 -5.46 -1.45
CA GLN A 133 -3.46 -6.38 -1.55
C GLN A 133 -4.25 -6.25 -2.87
N HIS A 134 -4.10 -5.16 -3.60
CA HIS A 134 -4.77 -4.89 -4.87
C HIS A 134 -3.89 -5.18 -6.09
N ILE A 135 -2.62 -5.50 -5.90
CA ILE A 135 -1.72 -5.87 -6.99
C ILE A 135 -2.03 -7.31 -7.43
N PRO A 136 -2.47 -7.55 -8.68
CA PRO A 136 -2.87 -8.88 -9.16
C PRO A 136 -1.67 -9.77 -9.52
N ASN A 137 -0.44 -9.24 -9.45
CA ASN A 137 0.79 -9.93 -9.79
C ASN A 137 1.60 -10.29 -8.53
N THR A 138 1.69 -11.58 -8.21
CA THR A 138 2.43 -12.08 -7.05
C THR A 138 3.92 -11.70 -7.10
N THR A 139 4.53 -11.72 -8.29
CA THR A 139 5.96 -11.38 -8.45
C THR A 139 6.21 -9.91 -8.10
N ALA A 140 5.33 -9.01 -8.53
CA ALA A 140 5.43 -7.60 -8.18
C ALA A 140 5.31 -7.36 -6.67
N VAL A 141 4.35 -8.01 -5.99
CA VAL A 141 4.22 -7.89 -4.52
C VAL A 141 5.49 -8.38 -3.81
N LEU A 142 6.05 -9.53 -4.24
CA LEU A 142 7.29 -10.03 -3.64
C LEU A 142 8.48 -9.11 -3.91
N ARG A 143 8.53 -8.50 -5.12
CA ARG A 143 9.55 -7.52 -5.47
C ARG A 143 9.45 -6.28 -4.58
N TYR A 144 8.25 -5.76 -4.32
CA TYR A 144 8.06 -4.65 -3.36
C TYR A 144 8.61 -4.96 -1.96
N LEU A 145 8.50 -6.21 -1.47
CA LEU A 145 9.07 -6.60 -0.18
C LEU A 145 10.60 -6.60 -0.20
N GLU A 146 11.22 -7.10 -1.27
CA GLU A 146 12.68 -7.08 -1.47
C GLU A 146 13.19 -5.64 -1.58
N GLU A 147 12.56 -4.83 -2.41
CA GLU A 147 12.91 -3.43 -2.64
C GLU A 147 12.71 -2.56 -1.38
N ALA A 148 11.68 -2.83 -0.58
CA ALA A 148 11.48 -2.13 0.69
C ALA A 148 12.69 -2.27 1.62
N GLY A 149 13.30 -3.47 1.70
CA GLY A 149 14.54 -3.63 2.46
C GLY A 149 15.75 -2.96 1.80
N ARG A 150 15.82 -2.90 0.46
CA ARG A 150 16.90 -2.20 -0.26
C ARG A 150 16.91 -0.70 0.01
N VAL A 151 15.74 -0.06 -0.02
CA VAL A 151 15.62 1.40 0.13
C VAL A 151 15.73 1.88 1.57
N LEU A 152 15.51 0.99 2.56
CA LEU A 152 15.64 1.30 3.97
C LEU A 152 17.09 1.54 4.38
N ARG A 153 17.31 2.57 5.19
CA ARG A 153 18.57 2.78 5.91
C ARG A 153 18.78 1.70 6.98
N PRO A 154 20.02 1.43 7.40
CA PRO A 154 20.29 0.62 8.58
C PRO A 154 19.52 1.14 9.80
N GLY A 155 18.82 0.25 10.51
CA GLY A 155 17.94 0.59 11.61
C GLY A 155 16.53 1.02 11.21
N GLY A 156 16.23 1.07 9.93
CA GLY A 156 14.91 1.42 9.39
C GLY A 156 13.87 0.31 9.51
N LEU A 157 12.59 0.69 9.48
CA LEU A 157 11.45 -0.23 9.58
C LEU A 157 10.54 -0.14 8.36
N GLY A 158 10.32 -1.28 7.70
CA GLY A 158 9.26 -1.45 6.69
C GLY A 158 8.02 -2.08 7.29
N ALA A 159 6.85 -1.48 7.04
CA ALA A 159 5.54 -1.99 7.44
C ALA A 159 4.60 -2.10 6.24
N LEU A 160 4.49 -3.29 5.66
CA LEU A 160 3.76 -3.53 4.42
C LEU A 160 2.59 -4.48 4.65
N GLN A 161 1.36 -4.02 4.37
CA GLN A 161 0.16 -4.82 4.51
C GLN A 161 -0.14 -5.60 3.22
N VAL A 162 -0.44 -6.90 3.40
CA VAL A 162 -0.91 -7.79 2.33
C VAL A 162 -2.21 -8.49 2.75
N ARG A 163 -2.88 -9.18 1.82
CA ARG A 163 -4.04 -10.02 2.18
C ARG A 163 -3.62 -11.21 3.01
N HIS A 164 -4.36 -11.49 4.06
CA HIS A 164 -4.15 -12.70 4.85
C HIS A 164 -4.41 -13.96 4.00
N PRO A 165 -3.48 -14.94 3.95
CA PRO A 165 -3.59 -16.10 3.06
C PRO A 165 -4.58 -17.17 3.52
N GLY A 166 -5.06 -17.11 4.77
CA GLY A 166 -5.88 -18.17 5.38
C GLY A 166 -7.27 -18.34 4.77
N PRO A 167 -7.90 -19.51 4.94
CA PRO A 167 -9.21 -19.83 4.36
C PRO A 167 -10.34 -18.94 4.88
N LEU A 168 -10.37 -18.62 6.18
CA LEU A 168 -11.35 -17.71 6.78
C LEU A 168 -11.29 -16.32 6.17
N ALA A 169 -10.09 -15.82 5.83
CA ALA A 169 -9.93 -14.54 5.15
C ALA A 169 -10.59 -14.53 3.76
N ARG A 170 -10.58 -15.67 3.05
CA ARG A 170 -11.23 -15.80 1.73
C ARG A 170 -12.74 -15.63 1.82
N SER A 171 -13.38 -16.25 2.81
CA SER A 171 -14.83 -16.14 3.01
C SER A 171 -15.26 -14.72 3.38
N VAL A 172 -14.50 -14.06 4.26
CA VAL A 172 -14.76 -12.67 4.66
C VAL A 172 -14.57 -11.70 3.48
N ASP A 173 -13.56 -11.94 2.63
CA ASP A 173 -13.34 -11.12 1.43
C ASP A 173 -14.43 -11.32 0.40
N LEU A 174 -14.91 -12.54 0.21
CA LEU A 174 -16.01 -12.82 -0.72
C LEU A 174 -17.27 -12.07 -0.29
N ALA A 175 -17.63 -12.16 1.00
CA ALA A 175 -18.78 -11.42 1.55
C ALA A 175 -18.61 -9.90 1.34
N GLY A 176 -17.42 -9.37 1.59
CA GLY A 176 -17.11 -7.95 1.34
C GLY A 176 -17.21 -7.56 -0.13
N HIS A 177 -16.75 -8.43 -1.06
CA HIS A 177 -16.88 -8.19 -2.50
C HIS A 177 -18.36 -8.15 -2.93
N LEU A 178 -19.19 -9.07 -2.43
CA LEU A 178 -20.63 -9.09 -2.73
C LEU A 178 -21.31 -7.81 -2.22
N ALA A 179 -21.00 -7.39 -1.00
CA ALA A 179 -21.54 -6.14 -0.44
C ALA A 179 -21.15 -4.91 -1.26
N HIS A 180 -19.89 -4.82 -1.69
CA HIS A 180 -19.42 -3.72 -2.54
C HIS A 180 -20.01 -3.78 -3.96
N ALA A 181 -20.16 -4.99 -4.53
CA ALA A 181 -20.81 -5.16 -5.83
C ALA A 181 -22.27 -4.71 -5.79
N ALA A 182 -22.99 -5.00 -4.70
CA ALA A 182 -24.36 -4.52 -4.48
C ALA A 182 -24.46 -2.98 -4.42
N GLN A 183 -23.36 -2.29 -4.06
CA GLN A 183 -23.23 -0.82 -4.09
C GLN A 183 -22.76 -0.27 -5.45
N GLY A 184 -22.73 -1.10 -6.49
CA GLY A 184 -22.29 -0.70 -7.83
C GLY A 184 -20.77 -0.60 -8.03
N ARG A 185 -19.94 -1.02 -7.06
CA ARG A 185 -18.49 -0.99 -7.20
C ARG A 185 -17.97 -2.05 -8.17
N ARG A 186 -16.96 -1.69 -8.98
CA ARG A 186 -16.32 -2.61 -9.95
C ARG A 186 -15.33 -3.57 -9.28
N VAL A 187 -15.77 -4.29 -8.26
CA VAL A 187 -14.94 -5.13 -7.38
C VAL A 187 -14.44 -6.43 -8.02
N TRP A 188 -14.98 -6.79 -9.18
CA TRP A 188 -14.62 -8.02 -9.90
C TRP A 188 -13.37 -7.84 -10.77
N SER A 189 -12.82 -6.62 -10.89
CA SER A 189 -11.58 -6.42 -11.62
C SER A 189 -10.39 -7.12 -10.93
N PRO A 190 -9.39 -7.60 -11.69
CA PRO A 190 -8.16 -8.16 -11.11
C PRO A 190 -7.43 -7.17 -10.20
N ALA A 191 -7.43 -5.88 -10.55
CA ALA A 191 -6.81 -4.82 -9.76
C ALA A 191 -7.47 -4.64 -8.38
N TRP A 192 -8.79 -4.87 -8.26
CA TRP A 192 -9.46 -4.86 -6.97
C TRP A 192 -9.25 -6.15 -6.18
N ARG A 193 -9.32 -7.29 -6.87
CA ARG A 193 -9.20 -8.61 -6.23
C ARG A 193 -7.79 -8.94 -5.76
N GLY A 194 -6.77 -8.43 -6.45
CA GLY A 194 -5.36 -8.62 -6.12
C GLY A 194 -4.94 -10.08 -5.96
N THR A 195 -3.93 -10.32 -5.14
CA THR A 195 -3.36 -11.65 -4.91
C THR A 195 -3.27 -12.01 -3.43
N ARG A 196 -3.11 -13.32 -3.16
CA ARG A 196 -2.83 -13.89 -1.83
C ARG A 196 -1.56 -14.69 -1.91
N ILE A 197 -0.62 -14.41 -1.04
CA ILE A 197 0.71 -14.99 -1.06
C ILE A 197 0.91 -15.80 0.23
N PRO A 198 1.33 -17.08 0.13
CA PRO A 198 1.65 -17.88 1.31
C PRO A 198 2.74 -17.23 2.16
N ALA A 199 2.59 -17.30 3.50
CA ALA A 199 3.50 -16.69 4.47
C ALA A 199 4.98 -17.07 4.22
N ARG A 200 5.25 -18.32 3.82
CA ARG A 200 6.60 -18.77 3.48
C ARG A 200 7.24 -17.94 2.36
N ARG A 201 6.47 -17.62 1.31
CA ARG A 201 6.99 -16.82 0.17
C ARG A 201 7.21 -15.37 0.58
N LEU A 202 6.35 -14.81 1.43
CA LEU A 202 6.53 -13.45 1.97
C LEU A 202 7.83 -13.37 2.78
N ARG A 203 8.05 -14.34 3.70
CA ARG A 203 9.31 -14.40 4.47
C ARG A 203 10.53 -14.54 3.55
N GLN A 204 10.47 -15.43 2.58
CA GLN A 204 11.58 -15.67 1.65
C GLN A 204 11.94 -14.42 0.83
N ALA A 205 10.96 -13.64 0.37
CA ALA A 205 11.22 -12.41 -0.35
C ALA A 205 11.85 -11.34 0.57
N ALA A 206 11.23 -11.10 1.73
CA ALA A 206 11.74 -10.11 2.67
C ALA A 206 13.14 -10.43 3.21
N SER A 207 13.48 -11.73 3.42
CA SER A 207 14.81 -12.14 3.93
C SER A 207 15.97 -11.92 2.95
N ARG A 208 15.71 -11.49 1.73
CA ARG A 208 16.77 -11.14 0.78
C ARG A 208 17.39 -9.78 1.04
N SER A 209 16.70 -8.91 1.76
CA SER A 209 17.12 -7.53 1.99
C SER A 209 16.96 -7.04 3.44
N ALA A 210 16.23 -7.77 4.29
CA ALA A 210 15.99 -7.40 5.68
C ALA A 210 16.72 -8.34 6.67
N ALA A 211 17.26 -7.76 7.74
CA ALA A 211 17.93 -8.52 8.81
C ALA A 211 16.95 -9.27 9.73
N ARG A 212 15.77 -8.70 9.96
CA ARG A 212 14.70 -9.30 10.77
C ARG A 212 13.35 -9.15 10.10
N ILE A 213 12.50 -10.19 10.22
CA ILE A 213 11.16 -10.20 9.63
C ILE A 213 10.16 -10.74 10.65
N GLU A 214 9.05 -10.04 10.75
CA GLU A 214 7.88 -10.48 11.52
C GLU A 214 6.64 -10.47 10.61
N LEU A 215 5.80 -11.50 10.73
CA LEU A 215 4.48 -11.52 10.13
C LEU A 215 3.44 -11.33 11.24
N ARG A 216 2.75 -10.18 11.22
CA ARG A 216 1.79 -9.77 12.25
C ARG A 216 0.39 -9.69 11.69
N PRO A 217 -0.54 -10.59 12.05
CA PRO A 217 -1.93 -10.51 11.61
C PRO A 217 -2.66 -9.37 12.31
N ARG A 218 -3.55 -8.68 11.58
CA ARG A 218 -4.50 -7.72 12.15
C ARG A 218 -5.91 -8.08 11.67
N GLY A 219 -6.69 -8.64 12.59
CA GLY A 219 -8.01 -9.18 12.26
C GLY A 219 -7.91 -10.38 11.29
N ARG A 220 -9.01 -10.66 10.57
CA ARG A 220 -9.10 -11.82 9.68
C ARG A 220 -8.63 -11.57 8.25
N ARG A 221 -8.46 -10.31 7.84
CA ARG A 221 -8.23 -9.92 6.44
C ARG A 221 -6.79 -9.50 6.15
N HIS A 222 -6.11 -8.88 7.12
CA HIS A 222 -4.84 -8.22 6.92
C HIS A 222 -3.69 -9.00 7.57
N LEU A 223 -2.59 -9.12 6.85
CA LEU A 223 -1.32 -9.62 7.33
C LEU A 223 -0.26 -8.53 7.06
N TRP A 224 0.43 -8.13 8.09
CA TRP A 224 1.53 -7.19 7.99
C TRP A 224 2.85 -7.92 7.89
N VAL A 225 3.69 -7.51 6.97
CA VAL A 225 5.08 -7.89 6.85
C VAL A 225 5.88 -6.73 7.41
N LEU A 226 6.46 -6.93 8.59
CA LEU A 226 7.37 -6.00 9.22
C LEU A 226 8.79 -6.46 8.94
N LEU A 227 9.66 -5.55 8.49
CA LEU A 227 11.03 -5.85 8.13
C LEU A 227 11.96 -4.75 8.65
N TRP A 228 13.06 -5.17 9.29
CA TRP A 228 14.08 -4.28 9.85
C TRP A 228 15.40 -4.51 9.10
N CYS A 229 16.10 -3.43 8.75
CA CYS A 229 17.39 -3.42 8.08
C CYS A 229 18.53 -2.95 9.00
#